data_a1edb59e53d0bf439ff447ab77815a89
#
_entry.id   a1edb59e53d0bf439ff447ab77815a89
#
_cell.length_a   1.000
_cell.length_b   1.000
_cell.length_c   1.000
_cell.angle_alpha   90.00
_cell.angle_beta   90.00
_cell.angle_gamma   90.00
#
_symmetry.space_group_name_H-M   'P 1'
#
loop_
_entity.id
_entity.type
_entity.pdbx_description
1 polymer ?
#
loop_
_entity_poly.entity_id
_entity_poly.type
_entity_poly.pdbx_seq_one_letter_code
_entity_poly.pdbx_strand_id
1 'polypeptide(L)'
;EKKIIASKAVSCLQEGYVIFLDISTINLEVAKIIFEKNIPLTIVTNMIDIMQLYRQESKVRLIFLGGDFNQARDGFVGTLTNSLIKNYRFDLSFIGVVGIDLQHNTISTYETNDGLTKKEIITASKQAYMVGESAKLNQDGNYIFASLDDFTGYICEKTLDDNTIQILKKHHIELK
;
A
#
# COMPACT_ATOMS: atom_id res chain seq x y z
N GLU A 1 2.89 3.45 16.21
CA GLU A 1 3.19 4.09 14.92
C GLU A 1 2.27 3.57 13.81
N LYS A 2 2.21 2.26 13.53
CA LYS A 2 1.39 1.68 12.45
C LYS A 2 -0.10 2.02 12.55
N LYS A 3 -0.69 2.05 13.75
CA LYS A 3 -2.09 2.45 13.94
C LYS A 3 -2.35 3.92 13.62
N ILE A 4 -1.38 4.79 13.88
CA ILE A 4 -1.47 6.22 13.52
C ILE A 4 -1.51 6.35 12.00
N ILE A 5 -0.58 5.67 11.30
CA ILE A 5 -0.53 5.64 9.84
C ILE A 5 -1.84 5.09 9.27
N ALA A 6 -2.32 3.97 9.82
CA ALA A 6 -3.55 3.35 9.38
C ALA A 6 -4.78 4.26 9.58
N SER A 7 -4.86 4.99 10.68
CA SER A 7 -5.95 5.96 10.93
C SER A 7 -5.93 7.11 9.91
N LYS A 8 -4.74 7.62 9.59
CA LYS A 8 -4.57 8.64 8.54
C LYS A 8 -4.95 8.08 7.16
N ALA A 9 -4.54 6.86 6.84
CA ALA A 9 -4.89 6.20 5.59
C ALA A 9 -6.41 6.05 5.43
N VAL A 10 -7.11 5.59 6.47
CA VAL A 10 -8.57 5.44 6.46
C VAL A 10 -9.28 6.79 6.24
N SER A 11 -8.71 7.91 6.71
CA SER A 11 -9.28 9.24 6.46
C SER A 11 -9.29 9.65 4.98
N CYS A 12 -8.52 8.97 4.13
CA CYS A 12 -8.50 9.19 2.68
C CYS A 12 -9.62 8.45 1.94
N LEU A 13 -10.32 7.55 2.61
CA LEU A 13 -11.31 6.66 1.99
C LEU A 13 -12.69 7.30 1.94
N GLN A 14 -13.45 6.90 0.92
CA GLN A 14 -14.86 7.23 0.76
C GLN A 14 -15.67 5.95 0.57
N GLU A 15 -16.92 5.97 0.99
CA GLU A 15 -17.88 4.88 0.74
C GLU A 15 -17.97 4.59 -0.76
N GLY A 16 -18.05 3.33 -1.11
CA GLY A 16 -18.14 2.88 -2.49
C GLY A 16 -16.80 2.78 -3.23
N TYR A 17 -15.68 3.20 -2.64
CA TYR A 17 -14.36 3.04 -3.26
C TYR A 17 -14.02 1.57 -3.48
N VAL A 18 -13.27 1.31 -4.55
CA VAL A 18 -12.56 0.07 -4.80
C VAL A 18 -11.08 0.34 -4.51
N ILE A 19 -10.58 -0.24 -3.42
CA ILE A 19 -9.22 0.00 -2.95
C ILE A 19 -8.36 -1.27 -3.03
N PHE A 20 -7.06 -1.10 -3.17
CA PHE A 20 -6.11 -2.20 -3.01
C PHE A 20 -5.31 -2.02 -1.71
N LEU A 21 -5.28 -3.07 -0.91
CA LEU A 21 -4.40 -3.20 0.25
C LEU A 21 -3.36 -4.28 -0.05
N ASP A 22 -2.10 -3.90 -0.20
CA ASP A 22 -1.02 -4.84 -0.48
C ASP A 22 -0.53 -5.58 0.77
N ILE A 23 0.45 -6.46 0.60
CA ILE A 23 1.08 -7.21 1.69
C ILE A 23 1.91 -6.24 2.55
N SER A 24 1.31 -5.77 3.64
CA SER A 24 1.93 -4.87 4.59
C SER A 24 1.25 -4.95 5.95
N THR A 25 2.02 -4.95 7.01
CA THR A 25 1.46 -4.94 8.38
C THR A 25 0.67 -3.66 8.68
N ILE A 26 1.00 -2.53 8.03
CA ILE A 26 0.22 -1.29 8.12
C ILE A 26 -1.14 -1.48 7.43
N ASN A 27 -1.17 -2.13 6.27
CA ASN A 27 -2.41 -2.40 5.56
C ASN A 27 -3.33 -3.36 6.32
N LEU A 28 -2.77 -4.28 7.11
CA LEU A 28 -3.58 -5.07 8.03
C LEU A 28 -4.25 -4.19 9.09
N GLU A 29 -3.56 -3.20 9.64
CA GLU A 29 -4.16 -2.24 10.57
C GLU A 29 -5.21 -1.35 9.89
N VAL A 30 -4.98 -0.93 8.64
CA VAL A 30 -5.98 -0.24 7.81
C VAL A 30 -7.24 -1.09 7.66
N ALA A 31 -7.08 -2.36 7.30
CA ALA A 31 -8.18 -3.30 7.15
C ALA A 31 -8.98 -3.49 8.45
N LYS A 32 -8.30 -3.57 9.60
CA LYS A 32 -8.95 -3.66 10.92
C LYS A 32 -9.82 -2.44 11.21
N ILE A 33 -9.32 -1.24 10.95
CA ILE A 33 -10.08 0.00 11.19
C ILE A 33 -11.30 0.07 10.25
N ILE A 34 -11.15 -0.32 8.98
CA ILE A 34 -12.27 -0.38 8.02
C ILE A 34 -13.33 -1.37 8.53
N PHE A 35 -12.90 -2.54 9.03
CA PHE A 35 -13.78 -3.56 9.58
C PHE A 35 -14.54 -3.06 10.81
N GLU A 36 -13.83 -2.49 11.79
CA GLU A 36 -14.41 -1.95 13.03
C GLU A 36 -15.43 -0.83 12.77
N LYS A 37 -15.12 0.05 11.82
CA LYS A 37 -16.02 1.14 11.40
C LYS A 37 -17.11 0.68 10.43
N ASN A 38 -17.01 -0.54 9.93
CA ASN A 38 -17.91 -1.15 8.97
C ASN A 38 -18.19 -0.26 7.73
N ILE A 39 -17.12 0.29 7.15
CA ILE A 39 -17.19 1.22 6.01
C ILE A 39 -17.59 0.44 4.75
N PRO A 40 -18.67 0.78 4.06
CA PRO A 40 -19.12 0.07 2.87
C PRO A 40 -18.23 0.43 1.65
N LEU A 41 -17.29 -0.44 1.32
CA LEU A 41 -16.40 -0.31 0.17
C LEU A 41 -15.93 -1.69 -0.31
N THR A 42 -15.16 -1.74 -1.39
CA THR A 42 -14.53 -2.97 -1.89
C THR A 42 -13.05 -2.96 -1.58
N ILE A 43 -12.57 -3.98 -0.88
CA ILE A 43 -11.13 -4.23 -0.69
C ILE A 43 -10.72 -5.32 -1.66
N VAL A 44 -9.70 -5.04 -2.47
CA VAL A 44 -8.94 -6.04 -3.23
C VAL A 44 -7.61 -6.21 -2.52
N THR A 45 -7.19 -7.43 -2.25
CA THR A 45 -5.95 -7.72 -1.53
C THR A 45 -5.35 -9.05 -1.96
N ASN A 46 -4.04 -9.18 -1.80
CA ASN A 46 -3.29 -10.42 -1.95
C ASN A 46 -2.69 -10.90 -0.60
N MET A 47 -3.07 -10.28 0.52
CA MET A 47 -2.58 -10.61 1.86
C MET A 47 -3.54 -11.55 2.59
N ILE A 48 -3.01 -12.69 3.08
CA ILE A 48 -3.80 -13.74 3.74
C ILE A 48 -4.47 -13.23 5.02
N ASP A 49 -3.76 -12.48 5.86
CA ASP A 49 -4.30 -11.99 7.13
C ASP A 49 -5.49 -11.05 6.94
N ILE A 50 -5.47 -10.25 5.87
CA ILE A 50 -6.62 -9.41 5.51
C ILE A 50 -7.81 -10.29 5.08
N MET A 51 -7.57 -11.31 4.25
CA MET A 51 -8.62 -12.25 3.87
C MET A 51 -9.24 -12.92 5.09
N GLN A 52 -8.43 -13.37 6.05
CA GLN A 52 -8.91 -14.03 7.25
C GLN A 52 -9.74 -13.12 8.15
N LEU A 53 -9.37 -11.84 8.24
CA LEU A 53 -10.12 -10.83 9.01
C LEU A 53 -11.57 -10.73 8.53
N TYR A 54 -11.79 -10.77 7.21
CA TYR A 54 -13.11 -10.61 6.60
C TYR A 54 -13.89 -11.92 6.41
N ARG A 55 -13.53 -12.98 7.12
CA ARG A 55 -14.38 -14.18 7.23
C ARG A 55 -15.69 -13.91 8.00
N GLN A 56 -15.71 -12.87 8.79
CA GLN A 56 -16.89 -12.42 9.52
C GLN A 56 -17.74 -11.49 8.64
N GLU A 57 -19.02 -11.37 8.96
CA GLU A 57 -19.95 -10.51 8.24
C GLU A 57 -19.53 -9.03 8.34
N SER A 58 -19.57 -8.35 7.20
CA SER A 58 -19.15 -6.94 7.07
C SER A 58 -19.85 -6.32 5.86
N LYS A 59 -19.96 -4.99 5.84
CA LYS A 59 -20.39 -4.23 4.65
C LYS A 59 -19.32 -4.14 3.58
N VAL A 60 -18.09 -4.57 3.88
CA VAL A 60 -16.98 -4.63 2.92
C VAL A 60 -17.17 -5.80 1.98
N ARG A 61 -17.11 -5.53 0.68
CA ARG A 61 -16.88 -6.57 -0.33
C ARG A 61 -15.41 -6.88 -0.40
N LEU A 62 -15.01 -8.09 -0.06
CA LEU A 62 -13.62 -8.53 -0.17
C LEU A 62 -13.41 -9.33 -1.46
N ILE A 63 -12.37 -8.97 -2.22
CA ILE A 63 -11.85 -9.74 -3.36
C ILE A 63 -10.40 -10.11 -3.04
N PHE A 64 -10.15 -11.40 -2.97
CA PHE A 64 -8.82 -11.94 -2.69
C PHE A 64 -8.16 -12.42 -3.99
N LEU A 65 -6.93 -11.94 -4.25
CA LEU A 65 -6.16 -12.34 -5.40
C LEU A 65 -5.12 -13.40 -5.00
N GLY A 66 -5.27 -14.59 -5.54
CA GLY A 66 -4.30 -15.67 -5.43
C GLY A 66 -3.15 -15.53 -6.43
N GLY A 67 -2.23 -16.49 -6.40
CA GLY A 67 -1.05 -16.54 -7.24
C GLY A 67 0.00 -17.48 -6.66
N ASP A 68 1.26 -17.14 -6.81
CA ASP A 68 2.37 -17.86 -6.19
C ASP A 68 2.52 -17.40 -4.73
N PHE A 69 2.69 -18.37 -3.84
CA PHE A 69 2.95 -18.09 -2.43
C PHE A 69 4.28 -17.33 -2.28
N ASN A 70 4.30 -16.19 -1.63
CA ASN A 70 5.54 -15.46 -1.43
C ASN A 70 6.46 -16.11 -0.39
N GLN A 71 7.74 -15.74 -0.34
CA GLN A 71 8.70 -16.33 0.58
C GLN A 71 8.35 -16.11 2.06
N ALA A 72 7.76 -14.96 2.39
CA ALA A 72 7.31 -14.64 3.74
C ALA A 72 6.06 -15.42 4.19
N ARG A 73 5.41 -16.13 3.25
CA ARG A 73 4.20 -16.94 3.48
C ARG A 73 3.02 -16.16 4.05
N ASP A 74 2.91 -14.90 3.69
CA ASP A 74 1.85 -13.99 4.15
C ASP A 74 0.93 -13.49 3.03
N GLY A 75 1.22 -13.88 1.77
CA GLY A 75 0.39 -13.50 0.63
C GLY A 75 0.83 -14.12 -0.68
N PHE A 76 0.23 -13.63 -1.76
CA PHE A 76 0.41 -14.13 -3.11
C PHE A 76 0.93 -13.04 -4.04
N VAL A 77 1.84 -13.44 -4.92
CA VAL A 77 2.52 -12.58 -5.90
C VAL A 77 2.69 -13.33 -7.23
N GLY A 78 3.31 -12.70 -8.20
CA GLY A 78 3.71 -13.35 -9.43
C GLY A 78 2.76 -13.14 -10.60
N THR A 79 2.98 -13.89 -11.66
CA THR A 79 2.35 -13.66 -12.98
C THR A 79 0.83 -13.70 -12.92
N LEU A 80 0.25 -14.67 -12.23
CA LEU A 80 -1.21 -14.81 -12.11
C LEU A 80 -1.81 -13.61 -11.35
N THR A 81 -1.25 -13.28 -10.19
CA THR A 81 -1.67 -12.12 -9.40
C THR A 81 -1.59 -10.84 -10.23
N ASN A 82 -0.47 -10.61 -10.92
CA ASN A 82 -0.23 -9.43 -11.74
C ASN A 82 -1.22 -9.34 -12.91
N SER A 83 -1.53 -10.47 -13.55
CA SER A 83 -2.52 -10.53 -14.64
C SER A 83 -3.92 -10.14 -14.17
N LEU A 84 -4.31 -10.56 -12.97
CA LEU A 84 -5.59 -10.19 -12.37
C LEU A 84 -5.65 -8.69 -12.05
N ILE A 85 -4.58 -8.12 -11.49
CA ILE A 85 -4.48 -6.70 -11.13
C ILE A 85 -4.66 -5.80 -12.35
N LYS A 86 -4.10 -6.16 -13.51
CA LYS A 86 -4.14 -5.36 -14.76
C LYS A 86 -5.55 -5.01 -15.23
N ASN A 87 -6.55 -5.81 -14.88
CA ASN A 87 -7.94 -5.58 -15.29
C ASN A 87 -8.70 -4.66 -14.33
N TYR A 88 -8.10 -4.26 -13.22
CA TYR A 88 -8.71 -3.35 -12.27
C TYR A 88 -8.37 -1.89 -12.56
N ARG A 89 -9.19 -1.01 -12.00
CA ARG A 89 -8.93 0.42 -11.88
C ARG A 89 -9.30 0.81 -10.45
N PHE A 90 -8.33 0.77 -9.54
CA PHE A 90 -8.54 1.10 -8.13
C PHE A 90 -8.72 2.61 -7.97
N ASP A 91 -9.67 3.03 -7.13
CA ASP A 91 -9.81 4.44 -6.75
C ASP A 91 -8.60 4.88 -5.94
N LEU A 92 -8.11 3.99 -5.06
CA LEU A 92 -6.95 4.25 -4.22
C LEU A 92 -6.25 2.93 -3.88
N SER A 93 -4.93 2.97 -3.77
CA SER A 93 -4.12 1.88 -3.21
C SER A 93 -3.18 2.37 -2.12
N PHE A 94 -2.96 1.54 -1.11
CA PHE A 94 -1.94 1.73 -0.09
C PHE A 94 -0.83 0.70 -0.30
N ILE A 95 0.39 1.20 -0.50
CA ILE A 95 1.57 0.40 -0.83
C ILE A 95 2.56 0.45 0.33
N GLY A 96 2.80 -0.68 0.94
CA GLY A 96 3.84 -0.83 1.95
C GLY A 96 5.22 -0.76 1.32
N VAL A 97 6.14 -0.03 1.96
CA VAL A 97 7.50 0.16 1.46
C VAL A 97 8.53 -0.27 2.49
N VAL A 98 9.68 -0.75 2.02
CA VAL A 98 10.83 -1.09 2.85
C VAL A 98 11.80 0.08 2.94
N GLY A 99 12.07 0.73 1.82
CA GLY A 99 12.98 1.85 1.74
C GLY A 99 12.48 2.95 0.80
N ILE A 100 12.75 4.19 1.21
CA ILE A 100 12.51 5.41 0.43
C ILE A 100 13.84 6.16 0.36
N ASP A 101 14.53 6.09 -0.75
CA ASP A 101 15.76 6.85 -0.97
C ASP A 101 15.45 8.17 -1.66
N LEU A 102 15.49 9.24 -0.88
CA LEU A 102 15.21 10.60 -1.35
C LEU A 102 16.31 11.15 -2.27
N GLN A 103 17.55 10.69 -2.11
CA GLN A 103 18.69 11.16 -2.90
C GLN A 103 18.65 10.61 -4.32
N HIS A 104 18.34 9.33 -4.46
CA HIS A 104 18.32 8.65 -5.76
C HIS A 104 16.91 8.52 -6.34
N ASN A 105 15.90 9.02 -5.64
CA ASN A 105 14.49 8.93 -6.06
C ASN A 105 14.05 7.49 -6.32
N THR A 106 14.31 6.60 -5.37
CA THR A 106 13.94 5.18 -5.50
C THR A 106 13.12 4.68 -4.33
N ILE A 107 12.16 3.81 -4.64
CA ILE A 107 11.31 3.12 -3.68
C ILE A 107 11.57 1.62 -3.81
N SER A 108 11.83 0.97 -2.68
CA SER A 108 12.32 -0.40 -2.67
C SER A 108 11.55 -1.33 -1.73
N THR A 109 11.65 -2.62 -2.04
CA THR A 109 11.19 -3.74 -1.22
C THR A 109 12.26 -4.81 -1.13
N TYR A 110 12.01 -5.92 -0.42
CA TYR A 110 13.00 -6.99 -0.26
C TYR A 110 13.06 -7.93 -1.47
N GLU A 111 11.92 -8.21 -2.11
CA GLU A 111 11.80 -9.27 -3.11
C GLU A 111 11.32 -8.76 -4.46
N THR A 112 11.86 -9.36 -5.52
CA THR A 112 11.52 -9.03 -6.91
C THR A 112 10.04 -9.22 -7.20
N ASN A 113 9.47 -10.38 -6.85
CA ASN A 113 8.06 -10.68 -7.16
C ASN A 113 7.10 -9.78 -6.38
N ASP A 114 7.42 -9.44 -5.13
CA ASP A 114 6.66 -8.45 -4.36
C ASP A 114 6.72 -7.07 -5.03
N GLY A 115 7.90 -6.64 -5.46
CA GLY A 115 8.09 -5.38 -6.16
C GLY A 115 7.36 -5.31 -7.50
N LEU A 116 7.41 -6.37 -8.30
CA LEU A 116 6.68 -6.44 -9.58
C LEU A 116 5.17 -6.36 -9.36
N THR A 117 4.63 -7.04 -8.35
CA THR A 117 3.22 -6.97 -8.01
C THR A 117 2.83 -5.57 -7.52
N LYS A 118 3.63 -4.94 -6.65
CA LYS A 118 3.41 -3.54 -6.21
C LYS A 118 3.37 -2.57 -7.38
N LYS A 119 4.26 -2.73 -8.35
CA LYS A 119 4.29 -1.91 -9.57
C LYS A 119 3.00 -2.03 -10.39
N GLU A 120 2.46 -3.23 -10.53
CA GLU A 120 1.17 -3.44 -11.20
C GLU A 120 0.01 -2.77 -10.45
N ILE A 121 0.01 -2.84 -9.12
CA ILE A 121 -1.02 -2.19 -8.28
C ILE A 121 -0.98 -0.67 -8.50
N ILE A 122 0.21 -0.06 -8.45
CA ILE A 122 0.38 1.38 -8.67
C ILE A 122 -0.16 1.78 -10.04
N THR A 123 0.23 1.05 -11.09
CA THR A 123 -0.22 1.31 -12.47
C THR A 123 -1.74 1.21 -12.61
N ALA A 124 -2.39 0.30 -11.87
CA ALA A 124 -3.84 0.10 -11.90
C ALA A 124 -4.61 1.09 -11.00
N SER A 125 -3.94 1.97 -10.29
CA SER A 125 -4.56 2.86 -9.30
C SER A 125 -4.67 4.30 -9.81
N LYS A 126 -5.81 4.95 -9.55
CA LYS A 126 -5.97 6.40 -9.78
C LYS A 126 -5.11 7.20 -8.81
N GLN A 127 -5.03 6.76 -7.56
CA GLN A 127 -4.19 7.32 -6.51
C GLN A 127 -3.45 6.19 -5.78
N ALA A 128 -2.14 6.32 -5.63
CA ALA A 128 -1.31 5.38 -4.90
C ALA A 128 -0.58 6.12 -3.77
N TYR A 129 -0.75 5.66 -2.55
CA TYR A 129 -0.06 6.22 -1.38
C TYR A 129 0.94 5.21 -0.82
N MET A 130 2.17 5.65 -0.62
CA MET A 130 3.10 4.93 0.24
C MET A 130 2.60 4.97 1.68
N VAL A 131 2.61 3.84 2.35
CA VAL A 131 2.36 3.74 3.79
C VAL A 131 3.60 3.15 4.45
N GLY A 132 4.19 3.89 5.35
CA GLY A 132 5.44 3.49 5.99
C GLY A 132 5.79 4.38 7.17
N GLU A 133 6.47 3.79 8.15
CA GLU A 133 7.04 4.55 9.25
C GLU A 133 8.14 5.48 8.73
N SER A 134 8.30 6.65 9.32
CA SER A 134 9.31 7.64 8.91
C SER A 134 10.74 7.08 8.94
N ALA A 135 10.99 6.03 9.72
CA ALA A 135 12.25 5.30 9.73
C ALA A 135 12.59 4.62 8.38
N LYS A 136 11.63 4.54 7.45
CA LYS A 136 11.87 4.02 6.09
C LYS A 136 12.54 5.03 5.16
N LEU A 137 12.55 6.31 5.55
CA LEU A 137 13.27 7.34 4.82
C LEU A 137 14.78 7.10 4.90
N ASN A 138 15.45 7.25 3.76
CA ASN A 138 16.88 6.98 3.58
C ASN A 138 17.30 5.54 3.95
N GLN A 139 16.36 4.60 3.81
CA GLN A 139 16.58 3.16 3.88
C GLN A 139 16.49 2.56 2.49
N ASP A 140 17.18 1.44 2.28
CA ASP A 140 17.12 0.67 1.04
C ASP A 140 16.64 -0.76 1.28
N GLY A 141 15.80 -1.23 0.37
CA GLY A 141 15.53 -2.65 0.18
C GLY A 141 16.38 -3.21 -0.96
N ASN A 142 16.26 -4.50 -1.20
CA ASN A 142 17.08 -5.20 -2.21
C ASN A 142 16.58 -5.02 -3.64
N TYR A 143 15.34 -4.60 -3.82
CA TYR A 143 14.70 -4.48 -5.14
C TYR A 143 13.96 -3.15 -5.27
N ILE A 144 14.41 -2.32 -6.23
CA ILE A 144 13.75 -1.05 -6.57
C ILE A 144 12.58 -1.35 -7.50
N PHE A 145 11.37 -0.94 -7.12
CA PHE A 145 10.17 -1.18 -7.92
C PHE A 145 9.47 0.10 -8.42
N ALA A 146 9.81 1.25 -7.87
CA ALA A 146 9.18 2.53 -8.21
C ALA A 146 10.09 3.72 -7.89
N SER A 147 9.63 4.91 -8.27
CA SER A 147 10.16 6.21 -7.85
C SER A 147 9.09 7.00 -7.09
N LEU A 148 9.47 8.12 -6.47
CA LEU A 148 8.51 9.02 -5.83
C LEU A 148 7.44 9.51 -6.82
N ASP A 149 7.83 9.71 -8.09
CA ASP A 149 6.94 10.24 -9.13
C ASP A 149 5.80 9.28 -9.50
N ASP A 150 5.89 8.03 -9.09
CA ASP A 150 4.84 7.02 -9.30
C ASP A 150 3.72 7.09 -8.25
N PHE A 151 3.89 7.91 -7.20
CA PHE A 151 2.97 7.99 -6.09
C PHE A 151 2.26 9.34 -5.98
N THR A 152 1.05 9.30 -5.43
CA THR A 152 0.27 10.49 -5.07
C THR A 152 0.75 11.10 -3.76
N GLY A 153 1.11 10.26 -2.79
CA GLY A 153 1.50 10.75 -1.48
C GLY A 153 2.20 9.72 -0.59
N TYR A 154 2.60 10.20 0.57
CA TYR A 154 3.21 9.42 1.64
C TYR A 154 2.48 9.66 2.96
N ILE A 155 2.11 8.58 3.61
CA ILE A 155 1.43 8.59 4.91
C ILE A 155 2.37 8.00 5.95
N CYS A 156 2.79 8.82 6.91
CA CYS A 156 3.66 8.41 8.01
C CYS A 156 3.13 8.87 9.37
N GLU A 157 3.76 8.39 10.44
CA GLU A 157 3.27 8.58 11.81
C GLU A 157 3.50 9.99 12.36
N LYS A 158 4.49 10.71 11.83
CA LYS A 158 4.91 12.00 12.40
C LYS A 158 5.19 13.05 11.33
N THR A 159 5.31 14.28 11.76
CA THR A 159 5.78 15.39 10.92
C THR A 159 7.26 15.19 10.57
N LEU A 160 7.61 15.38 9.32
CA LEU A 160 8.97 15.27 8.80
C LEU A 160 9.71 16.60 8.91
N ASP A 161 11.03 16.57 8.82
CA ASP A 161 11.85 17.77 8.78
C ASP A 161 11.65 18.56 7.47
N ASP A 162 11.98 19.86 7.51
CA ASP A 162 11.73 20.80 6.40
C ASP A 162 12.45 20.39 5.11
N ASN A 163 13.66 19.86 5.20
CA ASN A 163 14.43 19.42 4.03
C ASN A 163 13.75 18.23 3.35
N THR A 164 13.34 17.23 4.12
CA THR A 164 12.59 16.08 3.64
C THR A 164 11.27 16.51 2.99
N ILE A 165 10.53 17.41 3.64
CA ILE A 165 9.27 17.96 3.09
C ILE A 165 9.50 18.67 1.75
N GLN A 166 10.58 19.45 1.62
CA GLN A 166 10.90 20.15 0.37
C GLN A 166 11.22 19.18 -0.78
N ILE A 167 11.96 18.08 -0.50
CA ILE A 167 12.25 17.06 -1.49
C ILE A 167 10.96 16.39 -1.95
N LEU A 168 10.13 15.94 -1.02
CA LEU A 168 8.86 15.29 -1.34
C LEU A 168 7.92 16.21 -2.15
N LYS A 169 7.87 17.51 -1.82
CA LYS A 169 7.09 18.50 -2.58
C LYS A 169 7.58 18.68 -4.01
N LYS A 170 8.89 18.60 -4.28
CA LYS A 170 9.43 18.65 -5.65
C LYS A 170 8.92 17.50 -6.52
N HIS A 171 8.63 16.35 -5.92
CA HIS A 171 8.04 15.20 -6.57
C HIS A 171 6.51 15.17 -6.47
N HIS A 172 5.88 16.28 -6.06
CA HIS A 172 4.43 16.42 -5.91
C HIS A 172 3.81 15.41 -4.94
N ILE A 173 4.59 14.93 -3.96
CA ILE A 173 4.11 13.99 -2.94
C ILE A 173 3.27 14.73 -1.89
N GLU A 174 2.02 14.31 -1.76
CA GLU A 174 1.13 14.73 -0.68
C GLU A 174 1.54 14.06 0.64
N LEU A 175 1.72 14.83 1.70
CA LEU A 175 2.03 14.33 3.04
C LEU A 175 0.78 14.29 3.92
N LYS A 176 0.59 13.16 4.60
CA LYS A 176 -0.51 12.96 5.55
C LYS A 176 -0.04 12.42 6.89
#